data_e4990edd3cc78f5f168dc2840778fa96
#
_entry.id   e4990edd3cc78f5f168dc2840778fa96
#
_cell.length_a   1.000
_cell.length_b   1.000
_cell.length_c   1.000
_cell.angle_alpha   90.00
_cell.angle_beta   90.00
_cell.angle_gamma   90.00
#
_symmetry.space_group_name_H-M   'P 1'
#
loop_
_entity.id
_entity.type
_entity.pdbx_description
1 polymer ?
#
loop_
_entity_poly.entity_id
_entity_poly.type
_entity_poly.pdbx_seq_one_letter_code
_entity_poly.pdbx_strand_id
1 'polypeptide(L)'
;MLKKENFTEEHIRDLQSASHRDPLLLERSVYAFGLLEAITRVGMPFIFKGGTCLMLMLERPMRLSTDIDIIVAPGTDLNTFIEEAGKIFPFVSVEEQVRKGKNNIEKRHFKVVYESPVMERRIYILLDVLFEDAKYKRLIAKPIKNELILTDGEDLTVQIPSVESILGDKLTAFAPHTTGILLNSNKDMEIIKQLYDVMTLIEVAEDFTEVRE
;
A
#
# COMPACT_ATOMS: atom_id res chain seq x y z
N MET A 1 -10.87 12.60 -7.31
CA MET A 1 -10.35 11.42 -8.04
C MET A 1 -8.99 11.75 -8.66
N LEU A 2 -8.14 10.77 -8.90
CA LEU A 2 -6.82 10.99 -9.51
C LEU A 2 -6.98 11.49 -10.96
N LYS A 3 -6.16 12.50 -11.30
CA LYS A 3 -6.12 13.01 -12.68
C LYS A 3 -5.34 12.05 -13.59
N LYS A 4 -5.69 12.00 -14.88
CA LYS A 4 -4.99 11.14 -15.85
C LYS A 4 -3.53 11.55 -16.06
N GLU A 5 -3.21 12.81 -15.85
CA GLU A 5 -1.86 13.38 -15.93
C GLU A 5 -0.87 12.69 -14.97
N ASN A 6 -1.34 12.15 -13.84
CA ASN A 6 -0.51 11.37 -12.92
C ASN A 6 0.21 10.20 -13.60
N PHE A 7 -0.40 9.65 -14.65
CA PHE A 7 0.08 8.43 -15.31
C PHE A 7 0.87 8.72 -16.60
N THR A 8 1.49 9.89 -16.67
CA THR A 8 2.35 10.32 -17.80
C THR A 8 3.81 10.35 -17.41
N GLU A 9 4.70 10.19 -18.39
CA GLU A 9 6.14 10.34 -18.17
C GLU A 9 6.48 11.74 -17.67
N GLU A 10 5.83 12.77 -18.18
CA GLU A 10 6.03 14.18 -17.80
C GLU A 10 5.86 14.36 -16.30
N HIS A 11 4.72 13.91 -15.74
CA HIS A 11 4.47 13.99 -14.30
C HIS A 11 5.52 13.26 -13.46
N ILE A 12 5.95 12.06 -13.89
CA ILE A 12 7.00 11.31 -13.17
C ILE A 12 8.35 12.03 -13.23
N ARG A 13 8.69 12.65 -14.37
CA ARG A 13 9.93 13.44 -14.50
C ARG A 13 9.90 14.71 -13.66
N ASP A 14 8.76 15.36 -13.53
CA ASP A 14 8.56 16.50 -12.64
C ASP A 14 8.79 16.11 -11.18
N LEU A 15 8.18 15.00 -10.73
CA LEU A 15 8.42 14.44 -9.40
C LEU A 15 9.88 14.05 -9.17
N GLN A 16 10.54 13.47 -10.18
CA GLN A 16 11.96 13.15 -10.12
C GLN A 16 12.82 14.42 -9.95
N SER A 17 12.54 15.44 -10.74
CA SER A 17 13.27 16.71 -10.71
C SER A 17 13.13 17.41 -9.36
N ALA A 18 11.94 17.34 -8.74
CA ALA A 18 11.67 17.95 -7.45
C ALA A 18 12.27 17.18 -6.27
N SER A 19 12.28 15.84 -6.33
CA SER A 19 12.66 14.98 -5.18
C SER A 19 14.02 14.30 -5.31
N HIS A 20 14.60 14.24 -6.49
CA HIS A 20 15.82 13.50 -6.84
C HIS A 20 15.75 11.99 -6.54
N ARG A 21 14.52 11.44 -6.49
CA ARG A 21 14.26 10.01 -6.24
C ARG A 21 14.27 9.23 -7.56
N ASP A 22 14.40 7.91 -7.45
CA ASP A 22 14.35 7.01 -8.61
C ASP A 22 12.99 7.10 -9.33
N PRO A 23 12.97 7.35 -10.66
CA PRO A 23 11.74 7.58 -11.40
C PRO A 23 10.83 6.34 -11.45
N LEU A 24 11.41 5.13 -11.46
CA LEU A 24 10.61 3.90 -11.45
C LEU A 24 9.92 3.68 -10.10
N LEU A 25 10.58 4.03 -9.00
CA LEU A 25 9.96 3.99 -7.68
C LEU A 25 8.85 5.03 -7.55
N LEU A 26 9.06 6.25 -8.08
CA LEU A 26 8.03 7.30 -8.13
C LEU A 26 6.83 6.85 -8.95
N GLU A 27 7.06 6.36 -10.17
CA GLU A 27 6.02 5.81 -11.05
C GLU A 27 5.20 4.75 -10.33
N ARG A 28 5.87 3.71 -9.79
CA ARG A 28 5.17 2.63 -9.08
C ARG A 28 4.40 3.11 -7.86
N SER A 29 4.88 4.13 -7.14
CA SER A 29 4.15 4.71 -6.02
C SER A 29 2.89 5.46 -6.48
N VAL A 30 2.97 6.21 -7.58
CA VAL A 30 1.80 6.87 -8.19
C VAL A 30 0.78 5.85 -8.66
N TYR A 31 1.22 4.78 -9.35
CA TYR A 31 0.33 3.71 -9.81
C TYR A 31 -0.24 2.87 -8.66
N ALA A 32 0.46 2.76 -7.53
CA ALA A 32 -0.10 2.15 -6.32
C ALA A 32 -1.30 2.97 -5.79
N PHE A 33 -1.21 4.30 -5.76
CA PHE A 33 -2.38 5.14 -5.45
C PHE A 33 -3.49 5.02 -6.50
N GLY A 34 -3.13 4.85 -7.78
CA GLY A 34 -4.10 4.54 -8.84
C GLY A 34 -4.86 3.24 -8.57
N LEU A 35 -4.16 2.19 -8.12
CA LEU A 35 -4.79 0.93 -7.73
C LEU A 35 -5.67 1.08 -6.49
N LEU A 36 -5.20 1.82 -5.48
CA LEU A 36 -6.01 2.12 -4.29
C LEU A 36 -7.31 2.83 -4.67
N GLU A 37 -7.25 3.83 -5.57
CA GLU A 37 -8.45 4.47 -6.11
C GLU A 37 -9.35 3.47 -6.83
N ALA A 38 -8.79 2.62 -7.71
CA ALA A 38 -9.56 1.68 -8.51
C ALA A 38 -10.36 0.69 -7.63
N ILE A 39 -9.72 0.07 -6.62
CA ILE A 39 -10.41 -0.86 -5.71
C ILE A 39 -11.44 -0.15 -4.81
N THR A 40 -11.21 1.12 -4.48
CA THR A 40 -12.18 1.94 -3.73
C THR A 40 -13.40 2.26 -4.61
N ARG A 41 -13.20 2.62 -5.86
CA ARG A 41 -14.28 2.96 -6.83
C ARG A 41 -15.22 1.81 -7.13
N VAL A 42 -14.70 0.58 -7.17
CA VAL A 42 -15.55 -0.60 -7.37
C VAL A 42 -16.30 -1.02 -6.10
N GLY A 43 -16.12 -0.29 -5.00
CA GLY A 43 -16.83 -0.52 -3.74
C GLY A 43 -16.37 -1.77 -2.99
N MET A 44 -15.14 -2.23 -3.22
CA MET A 44 -14.58 -3.35 -2.47
C MET A 44 -14.46 -3.00 -0.99
N PRO A 45 -14.98 -3.84 -0.07
CA PRO A 45 -14.83 -3.62 1.36
C PRO A 45 -13.44 -4.07 1.83
N PHE A 46 -12.61 -3.13 2.30
CA PHE A 46 -11.27 -3.44 2.79
C PHE A 46 -10.78 -2.45 3.84
N ILE A 47 -9.76 -2.85 4.59
CA ILE A 47 -8.93 -1.98 5.41
C ILE A 47 -7.56 -1.87 4.74
N PHE A 48 -7.13 -0.66 4.45
CA PHE A 48 -5.85 -0.38 3.82
C PHE A 48 -4.74 -0.30 4.87
N LYS A 49 -3.64 -1.02 4.66
CA LYS A 49 -2.49 -1.05 5.55
C LYS A 49 -1.16 -1.07 4.78
N GLY A 50 -0.06 -1.38 5.45
CA GLY A 50 1.25 -1.55 4.82
C GLY A 50 2.01 -0.26 4.57
N GLY A 51 3.05 -0.35 3.75
CA GLY A 51 3.98 0.77 3.50
C GLY A 51 3.36 1.93 2.73
N THR A 52 2.49 1.64 1.77
CA THR A 52 1.81 2.69 0.99
C THR A 52 0.73 3.40 1.82
N CYS A 53 0.14 2.70 2.80
CA CYS A 53 -0.74 3.32 3.79
C CYS A 53 0.02 4.38 4.62
N LEU A 54 1.28 4.14 4.98
CA LEU A 54 2.10 5.14 5.69
C LEU A 54 2.34 6.39 4.83
N MET A 55 2.50 6.24 3.51
CA MET A 55 2.60 7.39 2.61
C MET A 55 1.32 8.24 2.60
N LEU A 56 0.16 7.62 2.83
CA LEU A 56 -1.12 8.32 2.93
C LEU A 56 -1.35 8.93 4.32
N MET A 57 -0.86 8.27 5.36
CA MET A 57 -1.08 8.63 6.76
C MET A 57 -0.17 9.78 7.21
N LEU A 58 1.10 9.73 6.84
CA LEU A 58 2.16 10.60 7.34
C LEU A 58 2.34 11.83 6.45
N GLU A 59 2.57 12.99 7.04
CA GLU A 59 2.88 14.22 6.28
C GLU A 59 4.23 14.11 5.56
N ARG A 60 5.18 13.39 6.14
CA ARG A 60 6.54 13.22 5.59
C ARG A 60 6.98 11.76 5.69
N PRO A 61 6.54 10.90 4.77
CA PRO A 61 6.98 9.51 4.75
C PRO A 61 8.48 9.43 4.43
N MET A 62 9.21 8.64 5.23
CA MET A 62 10.68 8.50 5.08
C MET A 62 11.08 7.72 3.83
N ARG A 63 10.18 6.93 3.27
CA ARG A 63 10.44 6.10 2.10
C ARG A 63 9.23 5.99 1.18
N LEU A 64 9.49 5.69 -0.08
CA LEU A 64 8.46 5.29 -1.02
C LEU A 64 8.05 3.83 -0.78
N SER A 65 6.82 3.52 -1.14
CA SER A 65 6.26 2.17 -1.19
C SER A 65 5.47 1.97 -2.48
N THR A 66 5.46 0.76 -2.98
CA THR A 66 5.01 0.45 -4.34
C THR A 66 3.96 -0.65 -4.41
N ASP A 67 3.56 -1.21 -3.27
CA ASP A 67 2.63 -2.32 -3.17
C ASP A 67 1.39 -1.88 -2.37
N ILE A 68 0.25 -2.52 -2.60
CA ILE A 68 -0.98 -2.27 -1.86
C ILE A 68 -1.26 -3.49 -0.98
N ASP A 69 -1.31 -3.26 0.32
CA ASP A 69 -1.65 -4.26 1.33
C ASP A 69 -3.04 -3.97 1.89
N ILE A 70 -3.95 -4.94 1.84
CA ILE A 70 -5.30 -4.79 2.37
C ILE A 70 -5.73 -6.00 3.22
N ILE A 71 -6.64 -5.73 4.15
CA ILE A 71 -7.36 -6.76 4.88
C ILE A 71 -8.82 -6.75 4.41
N VAL A 72 -9.36 -7.94 4.19
CA VAL A 72 -10.78 -8.18 3.91
C VAL A 72 -11.33 -9.21 4.87
N ALA A 73 -12.62 -9.16 5.13
CA ALA A 73 -13.28 -10.17 5.98
C ALA A 73 -13.15 -11.57 5.36
N PRO A 74 -13.01 -12.63 6.19
CA PRO A 74 -12.99 -14.00 5.69
C PRO A 74 -14.24 -14.31 4.84
N GLY A 75 -14.03 -14.99 3.72
CA GLY A 75 -15.12 -15.35 2.80
C GLY A 75 -15.57 -14.24 1.85
N THR A 76 -14.90 -13.09 1.82
CA THR A 76 -15.18 -12.04 0.82
C THR A 76 -14.87 -12.56 -0.58
N ASP A 77 -15.83 -12.51 -1.50
CA ASP A 77 -15.58 -12.81 -2.93
C ASP A 77 -14.88 -11.60 -3.59
N LEU A 78 -13.59 -11.76 -3.84
CA LEU A 78 -12.78 -10.71 -4.44
C LEU A 78 -12.80 -10.70 -5.96
N ASN A 79 -13.19 -11.79 -6.62
CA ASN A 79 -12.94 -11.97 -8.05
C ASN A 79 -13.56 -10.84 -8.87
N THR A 80 -14.84 -10.56 -8.64
CA THR A 80 -15.55 -9.48 -9.34
C THR A 80 -14.91 -8.11 -9.10
N PHE A 81 -14.58 -7.79 -7.85
CA PHE A 81 -13.98 -6.49 -7.52
C PHE A 81 -12.61 -6.30 -8.18
N ILE A 82 -11.78 -7.35 -8.15
CA ILE A 82 -10.43 -7.31 -8.73
C ILE A 82 -10.49 -7.20 -10.25
N GLU A 83 -11.38 -7.96 -10.91
CA GLU A 83 -11.58 -7.87 -12.35
C GLU A 83 -12.09 -6.48 -12.78
N GLU A 84 -13.05 -5.90 -12.06
CA GLU A 84 -13.57 -4.55 -12.34
C GLU A 84 -12.51 -3.47 -12.08
N ALA A 85 -11.75 -3.57 -11.00
CA ALA A 85 -10.66 -2.64 -10.71
C ALA A 85 -9.57 -2.68 -11.80
N GLY A 86 -9.26 -3.87 -12.30
CA GLY A 86 -8.26 -4.06 -13.37
C GLY A 86 -8.67 -3.49 -14.73
N LYS A 87 -9.96 -3.15 -14.94
CA LYS A 87 -10.47 -2.46 -16.14
C LYS A 87 -10.42 -0.94 -16.03
N ILE A 88 -10.17 -0.42 -14.82
CA ILE A 88 -10.07 1.03 -14.60
C ILE A 88 -8.71 1.53 -15.07
N PHE A 89 -8.72 2.57 -15.91
CA PHE A 89 -7.47 3.23 -16.32
C PHE A 89 -6.65 3.64 -15.08
N PRO A 90 -5.33 3.38 -15.02
CA PRO A 90 -4.43 3.07 -16.13
C PRO A 90 -4.11 1.56 -16.31
N PHE A 91 -4.86 0.66 -15.70
CA PHE A 91 -4.56 -0.76 -15.71
C PHE A 91 -5.04 -1.46 -16.99
N VAL A 92 -4.34 -2.54 -17.37
CA VAL A 92 -4.59 -3.29 -18.61
C VAL A 92 -4.95 -4.75 -18.38
N SER A 93 -4.50 -5.33 -17.25
CA SER A 93 -4.86 -6.70 -16.86
C SER A 93 -4.57 -6.96 -15.38
N VAL A 94 -5.12 -8.05 -14.88
CA VAL A 94 -4.84 -8.57 -13.54
C VAL A 94 -4.47 -10.04 -13.66
N GLU A 95 -3.46 -10.45 -12.90
CA GLU A 95 -2.99 -11.83 -12.81
C GLU A 95 -2.90 -12.24 -11.34
N GLU A 96 -3.54 -13.34 -10.96
CA GLU A 96 -3.35 -13.90 -9.63
C GLU A 96 -2.02 -14.64 -9.53
N GLN A 97 -1.24 -14.32 -8.50
CA GLN A 97 0.01 -15.01 -8.21
C GLN A 97 -0.19 -16.00 -7.07
N VAL A 98 -0.20 -17.29 -7.40
CA VAL A 98 -0.28 -18.34 -6.38
C VAL A 98 1.05 -18.43 -5.62
N ARG A 99 1.03 -18.11 -4.32
CA ARG A 99 2.17 -18.29 -3.40
C ARG A 99 1.81 -19.31 -2.34
N LYS A 100 2.75 -20.20 -2.00
CA LYS A 100 2.57 -21.14 -0.88
C LYS A 100 2.59 -20.34 0.43
N GLY A 101 1.46 -20.28 1.12
CA GLY A 101 1.35 -19.66 2.45
C GLY A 101 2.14 -20.47 3.50
N LYS A 102 2.72 -19.78 4.49
CA LYS A 102 3.43 -20.40 5.61
C LYS A 102 2.57 -20.59 6.86
N ASN A 103 1.40 -19.97 6.96
CA ASN A 103 0.50 -19.98 8.12
C ASN A 103 -0.93 -20.27 7.63
N ASN A 104 -1.81 -20.71 8.55
CA ASN A 104 -3.22 -21.01 8.26
C ASN A 104 -4.09 -19.77 7.90
N ILE A 105 -3.49 -18.62 7.62
CA ILE A 105 -4.19 -17.41 7.22
C ILE A 105 -4.25 -17.38 5.70
N GLU A 106 -5.45 -17.27 5.16
CA GLU A 106 -5.66 -17.15 3.72
C GLU A 106 -5.09 -15.83 3.20
N LYS A 107 -4.26 -15.94 2.16
CA LYS A 107 -3.64 -14.80 1.47
C LYS A 107 -3.76 -14.99 -0.02
N ARG A 108 -4.15 -13.93 -0.71
CA ARG A 108 -4.13 -13.88 -2.17
C ARG A 108 -3.25 -12.73 -2.63
N HIS A 109 -2.57 -12.92 -3.73
CA HIS A 109 -1.63 -11.97 -4.32
C HIS A 109 -1.99 -11.73 -5.77
N PHE A 110 -2.12 -10.48 -6.16
CA PHE A 110 -2.46 -10.10 -7.52
C PHE A 110 -1.41 -9.16 -8.10
N LYS A 111 -1.08 -9.36 -9.36
CA LYS A 111 -0.32 -8.42 -10.17
C LYS A 111 -1.29 -7.63 -11.01
N VAL A 112 -1.41 -6.34 -10.72
CA VAL A 112 -2.24 -5.43 -11.52
C VAL A 112 -1.33 -4.72 -12.49
N VAL A 113 -1.44 -5.09 -13.76
CA VAL A 113 -0.50 -4.73 -14.84
C VAL A 113 -0.89 -3.41 -15.46
N TYR A 114 0.11 -2.60 -15.78
CA TYR A 114 -0.02 -1.37 -16.53
C TYR A 114 1.12 -1.20 -17.53
N GLU A 115 0.96 -0.29 -18.47
CA GLU A 115 2.00 0.12 -19.41
C GLU A 115 2.81 1.26 -18.80
N SER A 116 4.09 1.01 -18.49
CA SER A 116 4.98 2.00 -17.89
C SER A 116 5.35 3.07 -18.91
N PRO A 117 5.04 4.35 -18.67
CA PRO A 117 5.49 5.44 -19.54
C PRO A 117 7.00 5.68 -19.45
N VAL A 118 7.64 5.35 -18.31
CA VAL A 118 9.09 5.55 -18.10
C VAL A 118 9.90 4.41 -18.72
N MET A 119 9.41 3.17 -18.64
CA MET A 119 10.13 1.96 -19.09
C MET A 119 9.68 1.45 -20.46
N GLU A 120 8.61 2.02 -21.03
CA GLU A 120 8.00 1.61 -22.32
C GLU A 120 7.70 0.10 -22.40
N ARG A 121 7.30 -0.48 -21.27
CA ARG A 121 6.95 -1.92 -21.16
C ARG A 121 5.91 -2.14 -20.08
N ARG A 122 5.32 -3.33 -20.09
CA ARG A 122 4.39 -3.75 -19.02
C ARG A 122 5.14 -4.03 -17.74
N ILE A 123 4.66 -3.42 -16.68
CA ILE A 123 5.05 -3.69 -15.29
C ILE A 123 3.80 -3.80 -14.44
N TYR A 124 3.93 -4.06 -13.15
CA TYR A 124 2.78 -4.31 -12.29
C TYR A 124 2.93 -3.70 -10.91
N ILE A 125 1.80 -3.44 -10.28
CA ILE A 125 1.67 -3.21 -8.84
C ILE A 125 1.21 -4.51 -8.19
N LEU A 126 1.80 -4.85 -7.05
CA LEU A 126 1.32 -5.95 -6.22
C LEU A 126 0.15 -5.48 -5.37
N LEU A 127 -0.91 -6.30 -5.35
CA LEU A 127 -1.99 -6.20 -4.39
C LEU A 127 -1.93 -7.45 -3.52
N ASP A 128 -1.61 -7.26 -2.25
CA ASP A 128 -1.54 -8.31 -1.24
C ASP A 128 -2.81 -8.25 -0.38
N VAL A 129 -3.61 -9.29 -0.45
CA VAL A 129 -4.88 -9.40 0.25
C VAL A 129 -4.79 -10.45 1.35
N LEU A 130 -5.09 -10.01 2.58
CA LEU A 130 -5.13 -10.84 3.76
C LEU A 130 -6.59 -11.04 4.19
N PHE A 131 -7.04 -12.30 4.33
CA PHE A 131 -8.38 -12.64 4.80
C PHE A 131 -8.33 -12.87 6.30
N GLU A 132 -8.72 -11.86 7.06
CA GLU A 132 -8.80 -11.97 8.52
C GLU A 132 -9.81 -10.97 9.10
N ASP A 133 -10.32 -11.27 10.27
CA ASP A 133 -11.08 -10.30 11.06
C ASP A 133 -10.13 -9.22 11.58
N ALA A 134 -10.39 -7.98 11.20
CA ALA A 134 -9.57 -6.86 11.63
C ALA A 134 -9.69 -6.66 13.15
N LYS A 135 -8.55 -6.70 13.83
CA LYS A 135 -8.46 -6.53 15.28
C LYS A 135 -8.03 -5.12 15.70
N TYR A 136 -8.04 -4.18 14.75
CA TYR A 136 -7.65 -2.81 15.06
C TYR A 136 -8.68 -2.13 15.96
N LYS A 137 -8.21 -1.50 17.02
CA LYS A 137 -9.04 -0.80 17.99
C LYS A 137 -9.75 0.40 17.36
N ARG A 138 -9.08 1.10 16.45
CA ARG A 138 -9.60 2.30 15.80
C ARG A 138 -9.24 2.33 14.31
N LEU A 139 -10.27 2.54 13.50
CA LEU A 139 -10.13 2.83 12.07
C LEU A 139 -10.40 4.31 11.81
N ILE A 140 -9.69 4.86 10.85
CA ILE A 140 -9.76 6.28 10.46
C ILE A 140 -10.09 6.34 8.98
N ALA A 141 -11.08 7.14 8.59
CA ALA A 141 -11.32 7.45 7.18
C ALA A 141 -10.30 8.48 6.71
N LYS A 142 -9.50 8.13 5.72
CA LYS A 142 -8.45 9.00 5.17
C LYS A 142 -8.72 9.26 3.68
N PRO A 143 -8.69 10.51 3.20
CA PRO A 143 -8.81 10.81 1.78
C PRO A 143 -7.57 10.30 1.02
N ILE A 144 -7.76 9.83 -0.21
CA ILE A 144 -6.66 9.43 -1.10
C ILE A 144 -6.00 10.70 -1.66
N LYS A 145 -5.15 11.30 -0.85
CA LYS A 145 -4.36 12.49 -1.19
C LYS A 145 -2.91 12.33 -0.74
N ASN A 146 -1.97 12.65 -1.61
CA ASN A 146 -0.54 12.61 -1.34
C ASN A 146 0.18 13.60 -2.24
N GLU A 147 1.39 14.03 -1.87
CA GLU A 147 2.21 14.94 -2.66
C GLU A 147 2.61 14.42 -4.05
N LEU A 148 2.56 13.08 -4.25
CA LEU A 148 2.92 12.45 -5.53
C LEU A 148 1.78 12.47 -6.55
N ILE A 149 0.54 12.80 -6.14
CA ILE A 149 -0.64 12.64 -6.99
C ILE A 149 -1.45 13.93 -7.10
N LEU A 150 -1.90 14.21 -8.31
CA LEU A 150 -2.83 15.28 -8.62
C LEU A 150 -4.27 14.73 -8.51
N THR A 151 -5.12 15.41 -7.78
CA THR A 151 -6.52 15.04 -7.61
C THR A 151 -7.47 16.13 -8.12
N ASP A 152 -8.69 15.74 -8.50
CA ASP A 152 -9.76 16.65 -8.93
C ASP A 152 -11.12 16.11 -8.46
N GLY A 153 -12.05 17.03 -8.20
CA GLY A 153 -13.39 16.71 -7.74
C GLY A 153 -13.43 16.20 -6.30
N GLU A 154 -14.43 15.35 -6.03
CA GLU A 154 -14.68 14.80 -4.70
C GLU A 154 -13.60 13.77 -4.30
N ASP A 155 -13.17 13.84 -3.03
CA ASP A 155 -12.16 12.94 -2.50
C ASP A 155 -12.76 11.58 -2.16
N LEU A 156 -12.15 10.53 -2.71
CA LEU A 156 -12.40 9.18 -2.24
C LEU A 156 -11.66 8.96 -0.92
N THR A 157 -12.30 8.23 0.00
CA THR A 157 -11.73 7.90 1.30
C THR A 157 -11.57 6.40 1.46
N VAL A 158 -10.54 5.99 2.21
CA VAL A 158 -10.28 4.61 2.60
C VAL A 158 -10.20 4.48 4.11
N GLN A 159 -10.56 3.31 4.63
CA GLN A 159 -10.40 2.99 6.04
C GLN A 159 -8.97 2.51 6.28
N ILE A 160 -8.28 3.16 7.22
CA ILE A 160 -6.93 2.79 7.66
C ILE A 160 -6.91 2.62 9.18
N PRO A 161 -6.02 1.78 9.74
CA PRO A 161 -5.82 1.73 11.19
C PRO A 161 -5.23 3.04 11.72
N SER A 162 -5.38 3.30 13.04
CA SER A 162 -4.69 4.40 13.70
C SER A 162 -3.16 4.28 13.59
N VAL A 163 -2.45 5.37 13.85
CA VAL A 163 -0.97 5.39 13.93
C VAL A 163 -0.47 4.33 14.90
N GLU A 164 -1.09 4.27 16.08
CA GLU A 164 -0.77 3.35 17.17
C GLU A 164 -0.95 1.90 16.75
N SER A 165 -2.07 1.58 16.11
CA SER A 165 -2.36 0.22 15.61
C SER A 165 -1.37 -0.22 14.54
N ILE A 166 -1.00 0.67 13.59
CA ILE A 166 0.04 0.34 12.59
C ILE A 166 1.43 0.24 13.23
N LEU A 167 1.74 1.06 14.25
CA LEU A 167 2.99 0.93 14.99
C LEU A 167 3.09 -0.45 15.65
N GLY A 168 2.02 -0.95 16.27
CA GLY A 168 1.95 -2.31 16.82
C GLY A 168 2.25 -3.38 15.77
N ASP A 169 1.61 -3.31 14.60
CA ASP A 169 1.88 -4.22 13.46
C ASP A 169 3.35 -4.17 13.03
N LYS A 170 3.93 -2.98 12.94
CA LYS A 170 5.31 -2.78 12.50
C LYS A 170 6.33 -3.27 13.53
N LEU A 171 6.08 -3.07 14.82
CA LEU A 171 6.90 -3.61 15.91
C LEU A 171 6.87 -5.14 15.89
N THR A 172 5.71 -5.75 15.67
CA THR A 172 5.55 -7.20 15.52
C THR A 172 6.37 -7.73 14.33
N ALA A 173 6.31 -7.03 13.17
CA ALA A 173 7.08 -7.41 12.00
C ALA A 173 8.59 -7.17 12.15
N PHE A 174 9.01 -6.23 12.99
CA PHE A 174 10.41 -5.89 13.25
C PHE A 174 11.06 -6.79 14.33
N ALA A 175 10.28 -7.51 15.14
CA ALA A 175 10.76 -8.33 16.27
C ALA A 175 11.50 -9.63 15.80
N PRO A 176 12.83 -9.63 15.56
CA PRO A 176 13.53 -10.66 14.79
C PRO A 176 13.65 -12.01 15.50
N HIS A 177 13.46 -12.05 16.82
CA HIS A 177 13.59 -13.28 17.61
C HIS A 177 12.25 -13.91 18.01
N THR A 178 11.14 -13.32 17.59
CA THR A 178 9.78 -13.80 17.93
C THR A 178 8.91 -13.93 16.68
N THR A 179 8.23 -12.87 16.29
CA THR A 179 7.22 -12.86 15.21
C THR A 179 7.71 -12.23 13.92
N GLY A 180 8.79 -11.45 13.99
CA GLY A 180 9.27 -10.64 12.88
C GLY A 180 10.20 -11.37 11.91
N ILE A 181 10.81 -10.60 11.03
CA ILE A 181 11.77 -11.10 10.04
C ILE A 181 13.06 -11.49 10.74
N LEU A 182 13.43 -12.77 10.65
CA LEU A 182 14.64 -13.28 11.27
C LEU A 182 15.89 -12.59 10.71
N LEU A 183 16.83 -12.25 11.59
CA LEU A 183 18.17 -11.80 11.21
C LEU A 183 18.88 -12.90 10.40
N ASN A 184 19.76 -12.52 9.49
CA ASN A 184 20.49 -13.42 8.60
C ASN A 184 19.62 -14.29 7.66
N SER A 185 18.40 -13.85 7.37
CA SER A 185 17.48 -14.53 6.44
C SER A 185 17.59 -14.03 5.00
N ASN A 186 18.62 -13.25 4.66
CA ASN A 186 18.80 -12.54 3.39
C ASN A 186 17.63 -11.58 3.06
N LYS A 187 17.04 -10.97 4.10
CA LYS A 187 15.93 -10.01 4.01
C LYS A 187 16.28 -8.68 4.67
N ASP A 188 17.51 -8.24 4.52
CA ASP A 188 18.02 -7.04 5.17
C ASP A 188 17.27 -5.78 4.75
N MET A 189 16.87 -5.71 3.47
CA MET A 189 16.06 -4.59 2.96
C MET A 189 14.69 -4.52 3.61
N GLU A 190 14.04 -5.66 3.83
CA GLU A 190 12.75 -5.73 4.51
C GLU A 190 12.89 -5.34 5.99
N ILE A 191 13.96 -5.76 6.65
CA ILE A 191 14.26 -5.37 8.05
C ILE A 191 14.48 -3.86 8.14
N ILE A 192 15.28 -3.28 7.24
CA ILE A 192 15.55 -1.85 7.20
C ILE A 192 14.26 -1.05 6.93
N LYS A 193 13.40 -1.52 6.01
CA LYS A 193 12.09 -0.88 5.78
C LYS A 193 11.24 -0.87 7.05
N GLN A 194 11.18 -1.97 7.80
CA GLN A 194 10.44 -2.01 9.07
C GLN A 194 11.05 -1.04 10.10
N LEU A 195 12.39 -0.95 10.19
CA LEU A 195 13.06 -0.02 11.09
C LEU A 195 12.68 1.43 10.80
N TYR A 196 12.74 1.85 9.52
CA TYR A 196 12.34 3.20 9.13
C TYR A 196 10.86 3.48 9.44
N ASP A 197 9.98 2.52 9.15
CA ASP A 197 8.56 2.65 9.44
C ASP A 197 8.30 2.80 10.96
N VAL A 198 8.96 1.98 11.79
CA VAL A 198 8.86 2.04 13.25
C VAL A 198 9.36 3.39 13.78
N MET A 199 10.54 3.83 13.33
CA MET A 199 11.11 5.11 13.76
C MET A 199 10.14 6.27 13.48
N THR A 200 9.62 6.36 12.27
CA THR A 200 8.70 7.43 11.89
C THR A 200 7.39 7.37 12.67
N LEU A 201 6.86 6.17 12.90
CA LEU A 201 5.61 6.00 13.65
C LEU A 201 5.77 6.34 15.13
N ILE A 202 6.92 6.03 15.75
CA ILE A 202 7.20 6.41 17.15
C ILE A 202 7.20 7.93 17.33
N GLU A 203 7.68 8.69 16.34
CA GLU A 203 7.73 10.16 16.39
C GLU A 203 6.34 10.81 16.36
N VAL A 204 5.33 10.13 15.81
CA VAL A 204 3.98 10.67 15.63
C VAL A 204 2.91 9.95 16.47
N ALA A 205 3.25 8.86 17.15
CA ALA A 205 2.35 8.14 18.04
C ALA A 205 2.16 8.92 19.36
N GLU A 206 0.91 9.04 19.79
CA GLU A 206 0.54 9.78 21.00
C GLU A 206 0.15 8.86 22.16
N ASP A 207 -0.45 7.70 21.88
CA ASP A 207 -0.93 6.75 22.91
C ASP A 207 -0.23 5.37 22.79
N PHE A 208 0.88 5.23 23.48
CA PHE A 208 1.61 3.96 23.53
C PHE A 208 0.86 2.82 24.27
N THR A 209 -0.22 3.13 24.98
CA THR A 209 -1.09 2.09 25.57
C THR A 209 -1.86 1.37 24.45
N GLU A 210 -2.37 2.13 23.47
CA GLU A 210 -3.03 1.54 22.28
C GLU A 210 -2.06 0.68 21.44
N VAL A 211 -0.77 1.06 21.36
CA VAL A 211 0.26 0.27 20.63
C VAL A 211 0.45 -1.12 21.21
N ARG A 212 0.27 -1.26 22.53
CA ARG A 212 0.51 -2.51 23.27
C ARG A 212 -0.65 -3.53 23.15
N GLU A 213 -1.85 -3.05 22.91
CA GLU A 213 -3.07 -3.87 22.82
C GLU A 213 -3.23 -4.53 21.45
#